data_6b38bdd649a39aaf8a3f4a7b68fc8c14
#
_entry.id   6b38bdd649a39aaf8a3f4a7b68fc8c14
#
_cell.length_a   1.000
_cell.length_b   1.000
_cell.length_c   1.000
_cell.angle_alpha   90.00
_cell.angle_beta   90.00
_cell.angle_gamma   90.00
#
_symmetry.space_group_name_H-M   'P 1'
#
loop_
_entity.id
_entity.type
_entity.pdbx_description
1 polymer ?
#
loop_
_entity_poly.entity_id
_entity_poly.type
_entity_poly.pdbx_seq_one_letter_code
_entity_poly.pdbx_strand_id
1 'polypeptide(L)'
;MSTTFLKFNLIEENLFRGIGLRLGTGIIHYSNANFKAPNNSTNTLYFSAGVSYQSQEGVILTRHTHGDWPSEYYSEPITVNAVFRTGLNEADVIGLGQHPFYVFSFYADKRVNYKSTVQLGVDFFFSDFLIYLIRYRESAFPGDGIEPGLDYRRIGLFLGHEFRFRKTAFVAQLGRYMYWPYEFENRIYNRLGLKRYFGKEHFFAAITLKAHWAKAEAVEFGIGYRL
;
A
#
# COMPACT_ATOMS: atom_id res chain seq x y z
N MET A 1 -3.14 -14.92 8.76
CA MET A 1 -1.74 -14.77 8.35
C MET A 1 -1.73 -14.28 6.92
N SER A 2 -1.11 -13.17 6.62
CA SER A 2 -0.95 -12.63 5.27
C SER A 2 0.45 -12.90 4.75
N THR A 3 0.57 -13.15 3.45
CA THR A 3 1.85 -13.36 2.79
C THR A 3 1.97 -12.35 1.66
N THR A 4 3.02 -11.55 1.69
CA THR A 4 3.36 -10.64 0.59
C THR A 4 4.69 -11.09 0.02
N PHE A 5 4.78 -11.16 -1.31
CA PHE A 5 6.05 -11.48 -1.97
C PHE A 5 6.36 -10.45 -3.06
N LEU A 6 7.62 -10.11 -3.16
CA LEU A 6 8.18 -9.34 -4.26
C LEU A 6 9.18 -10.23 -4.98
N LYS A 7 8.96 -10.45 -6.27
CA LYS A 7 9.80 -11.31 -7.09
C LYS A 7 10.30 -10.54 -8.31
N PHE A 8 11.59 -10.59 -8.53
CA PHE A 8 12.25 -10.14 -9.76
C PHE A 8 12.68 -11.36 -10.55
N ASN A 9 12.33 -11.41 -11.82
CA ASN A 9 12.76 -12.48 -12.73
C ASN A 9 13.51 -11.88 -13.91
N LEU A 10 14.64 -12.46 -14.21
CA LEU A 10 15.27 -12.39 -15.53
C LEU A 10 14.87 -13.64 -16.28
N ILE A 11 14.24 -13.47 -17.43
CA ILE A 11 13.76 -14.56 -18.27
C ILE A 11 14.42 -14.41 -19.63
N GLU A 12 15.19 -15.40 -20.03
CA GLU A 12 15.73 -15.52 -21.37
C GLU A 12 15.02 -16.71 -22.05
N GLU A 13 14.16 -16.38 -23.00
CA GLU A 13 13.39 -17.37 -23.76
C GLU A 13 14.13 -17.73 -25.04
N ASN A 14 14.13 -19.01 -25.38
CA ASN A 14 14.68 -19.51 -26.63
C ASN A 14 16.20 -19.32 -26.80
N LEU A 15 16.98 -19.58 -25.74
CA LEU A 15 18.43 -19.60 -25.78
C LEU A 15 18.97 -20.58 -26.79
N PHE A 16 18.37 -21.80 -26.88
CA PHE A 16 18.74 -22.81 -27.82
C PHE A 16 17.58 -23.81 -28.02
N ARG A 17 17.07 -23.95 -29.27
CA ARG A 17 16.04 -24.93 -29.68
C ARG A 17 14.82 -25.00 -28.73
N GLY A 18 14.31 -23.87 -28.31
CA GLY A 18 13.16 -23.80 -27.43
C GLY A 18 13.48 -23.91 -25.93
N ILE A 19 14.76 -24.02 -25.56
CA ILE A 19 15.18 -24.01 -24.17
C ILE A 19 15.36 -22.57 -23.74
N GLY A 20 14.75 -22.18 -22.62
CA GLY A 20 14.91 -20.89 -21.96
C GLY A 20 15.46 -21.05 -20.55
N LEU A 21 16.13 -20.01 -20.05
CA LEU A 21 16.64 -19.91 -18.68
C LEU A 21 15.82 -18.87 -17.91
N ARG A 22 15.53 -19.19 -16.66
CA ARG A 22 14.88 -18.26 -15.72
C ARG A 22 15.70 -18.16 -14.47
N LEU A 23 16.10 -16.95 -14.14
CA LEU A 23 16.73 -16.62 -12.86
C LEU A 23 15.82 -15.66 -12.11
N GLY A 24 15.68 -15.85 -10.82
CA GLY A 24 14.85 -14.97 -10.00
C GLY A 24 15.41 -14.80 -8.60
N THR A 25 15.09 -13.67 -8.03
CA THR A 25 15.30 -13.38 -6.62
C THR A 25 14.09 -12.66 -6.06
N GLY A 26 13.85 -12.79 -4.78
CA GLY A 26 12.75 -12.06 -4.17
C GLY A 26 12.76 -12.17 -2.66
N ILE A 27 11.84 -11.42 -2.06
CA ILE A 27 11.59 -11.41 -0.64
C ILE A 27 10.16 -11.86 -0.40
N ILE A 28 10.00 -12.80 0.51
CA ILE A 28 8.69 -13.24 1.00
C ILE A 28 8.54 -12.68 2.41
N HIS A 29 7.49 -11.91 2.64
CA HIS A 29 7.13 -11.36 3.93
C HIS A 29 5.88 -12.06 4.45
N TYR A 30 5.97 -12.64 5.64
CA TYR A 30 4.85 -13.24 6.36
C TYR A 30 4.51 -12.36 7.56
N SER A 31 3.27 -11.93 7.68
CA SER A 31 2.75 -11.21 8.84
C SER A 31 1.24 -11.31 8.93
N ASN A 32 0.65 -10.87 10.03
CA ASN A 32 -0.79 -10.68 10.13
C ASN A 32 -1.20 -9.22 9.83
N ALA A 33 -0.27 -8.40 9.30
CA ALA A 33 -0.47 -6.98 8.98
C ALA A 33 -0.99 -6.15 10.17
N ASN A 34 -0.60 -6.53 11.38
CA ASN A 34 -1.03 -5.95 12.66
C ASN A 34 -2.55 -6.00 12.92
N PHE A 35 -3.22 -6.97 12.32
CA PHE A 35 -4.66 -7.17 12.55
C PHE A 35 -4.92 -7.66 13.98
N LYS A 36 -4.00 -8.47 14.55
CA LYS A 36 -4.08 -9.00 15.91
C LYS A 36 -2.70 -9.18 16.52
N ALA A 37 -2.52 -8.86 17.79
CA ALA A 37 -1.29 -9.14 18.55
C ALA A 37 -1.19 -10.63 18.95
N PRO A 38 0.02 -11.23 19.05
CA PRO A 38 1.29 -10.65 18.62
C PRO A 38 1.46 -10.69 17.09
N ASN A 39 2.04 -9.65 16.52
CA ASN A 39 2.36 -9.60 15.09
C ASN A 39 3.81 -10.03 14.86
N ASN A 40 4.06 -11.33 14.86
CA ASN A 40 5.37 -11.88 14.50
C ASN A 40 5.51 -11.89 12.98
N SER A 41 6.48 -11.16 12.46
CA SER A 41 6.76 -11.12 11.03
C SER A 41 8.07 -11.87 10.72
N THR A 42 8.10 -12.51 9.55
CA THR A 42 9.29 -13.18 9.03
C THR A 42 9.55 -12.73 7.61
N ASN A 43 10.80 -12.37 7.32
CA ASN A 43 11.27 -12.03 6.00
C ASN A 43 12.20 -13.13 5.49
N THR A 44 11.91 -13.65 4.31
CA THR A 44 12.73 -14.68 3.67
C THR A 44 13.25 -14.16 2.34
N LEU A 45 14.56 -14.06 2.18
CA LEU A 45 15.19 -13.82 0.89
C LEU A 45 15.35 -15.17 0.17
N TYR A 46 14.97 -15.25 -1.08
CA TYR A 46 15.15 -16.45 -1.88
C TYR A 46 15.76 -16.17 -3.24
N PHE A 47 16.42 -17.17 -3.79
CA PHE A 47 16.88 -17.21 -5.17
C PHE A 47 16.25 -18.40 -5.87
N SER A 48 15.93 -18.25 -7.13
CA SER A 48 15.38 -19.31 -7.96
C SER A 48 16.11 -19.38 -9.29
N ALA A 49 16.36 -20.60 -9.74
CA ALA A 49 16.82 -20.87 -11.09
C ALA A 49 15.91 -21.94 -11.70
N GLY A 50 15.62 -21.81 -12.97
CA GLY A 50 14.76 -22.75 -13.67
C GLY A 50 15.09 -22.80 -15.17
N VAL A 51 14.77 -23.92 -15.77
CA VAL A 51 14.84 -24.12 -17.21
C VAL A 51 13.42 -24.24 -17.74
N SER A 52 13.10 -23.57 -18.82
CA SER A 52 11.84 -23.72 -19.54
C SER A 52 12.11 -24.39 -20.90
N TYR A 53 11.18 -25.22 -21.34
CA TYR A 53 11.19 -25.75 -22.67
C TYR A 53 9.88 -25.38 -23.36
N GLN A 54 9.98 -24.77 -24.53
CA GLN A 54 8.85 -24.42 -25.37
C GLN A 54 8.91 -25.22 -26.66
N SER A 55 7.97 -26.15 -26.84
CA SER A 55 7.83 -26.86 -28.09
C SER A 55 7.51 -25.89 -29.23
N GLN A 56 8.18 -26.07 -30.37
CA GLN A 56 8.04 -25.16 -31.52
C GLN A 56 6.71 -25.29 -32.27
N GLU A 57 5.79 -26.11 -31.81
CA GLU A 57 4.48 -26.23 -32.44
C GLU A 57 3.52 -25.12 -31.95
N GLY A 58 3.42 -24.08 -32.76
CA GLY A 58 2.16 -23.40 -32.98
C GLY A 58 1.75 -22.29 -32.03
N VAL A 59 2.62 -21.56 -31.40
CA VAL A 59 2.24 -20.24 -30.86
C VAL A 59 3.08 -19.16 -31.55
N ILE A 60 2.52 -18.61 -32.60
CA ILE A 60 2.85 -17.24 -33.00
C ILE A 60 2.36 -16.39 -31.81
N LEU A 61 3.22 -16.24 -30.81
CA LEU A 61 3.12 -15.08 -29.94
C LEU A 61 3.29 -13.90 -30.89
N THR A 62 2.16 -13.35 -31.31
CA THR A 62 2.15 -11.98 -31.82
C THR A 62 2.87 -11.18 -30.74
N ARG A 63 4.18 -11.02 -30.93
CA ARG A 63 4.93 -9.96 -30.31
C ARG A 63 4.05 -8.76 -30.59
N HIS A 64 3.30 -8.32 -29.59
CA HIS A 64 2.70 -7.00 -29.66
C HIS A 64 3.91 -6.09 -29.88
N THR A 65 4.29 -5.96 -31.14
CA THR A 65 5.04 -4.80 -31.58
C THR A 65 4.37 -3.67 -30.86
N HIS A 66 5.13 -2.82 -30.20
CA HIS A 66 4.64 -1.58 -29.67
C HIS A 66 3.80 -0.92 -30.76
N GLY A 67 2.57 -1.44 -30.90
CA GLY A 67 1.59 -0.89 -31.79
C GLY A 67 1.33 0.48 -31.23
N ASP A 68 1.46 1.43 -32.08
CA ASP A 68 1.16 2.84 -31.92
C ASP A 68 0.22 3.13 -30.77
N TRP A 69 0.80 3.20 -29.57
CA TRP A 69 0.13 3.88 -28.48
C TRP A 69 0.06 5.33 -28.97
N PRO A 70 -1.13 5.90 -29.12
CA PRO A 70 -1.21 7.26 -29.55
C PRO A 70 -0.25 8.06 -28.68
N SER A 71 0.80 8.60 -29.27
CA SER A 71 1.74 9.53 -28.64
C SER A 71 1.09 10.88 -28.40
N GLU A 72 -0.23 10.95 -28.54
CA GLU A 72 -1.00 12.10 -28.17
C GLU A 72 -0.80 12.34 -26.69
N TYR A 73 -0.34 13.51 -26.37
CA TYR A 73 -0.18 14.03 -25.01
C TYR A 73 -1.46 13.78 -24.21
N TYR A 74 -1.46 12.68 -23.46
CA TYR A 74 -2.57 12.35 -22.60
C TYR A 74 -2.48 13.29 -21.40
N SER A 75 -3.31 14.31 -21.38
CA SER A 75 -3.40 15.25 -20.27
C SER A 75 -4.85 15.30 -19.80
N GLU A 76 -5.11 14.74 -18.64
CA GLU A 76 -6.37 14.98 -17.92
C GLU A 76 -6.22 16.21 -17.03
N PRO A 77 -7.31 16.94 -16.76
CA PRO A 77 -7.31 18.00 -15.75
C PRO A 77 -6.94 17.43 -14.37
N ILE A 78 -6.52 18.31 -13.48
CA ILE A 78 -6.35 17.95 -12.07
C ILE A 78 -7.74 17.64 -11.50
N THR A 79 -7.86 16.52 -10.79
CA THR A 79 -9.08 16.05 -10.18
C THR A 79 -8.92 15.99 -8.67
N VAL A 80 -9.94 16.37 -7.94
CA VAL A 80 -9.96 16.30 -6.47
C VAL A 80 -10.69 15.02 -6.04
N ASN A 81 -10.17 14.38 -5.02
CA ASN A 81 -10.70 13.14 -4.49
C ASN A 81 -10.95 13.25 -2.99
N ALA A 82 -12.06 12.69 -2.54
CA ALA A 82 -12.37 12.47 -1.14
C ALA A 82 -12.44 10.97 -0.87
N VAL A 83 -11.78 10.49 0.19
CA VAL A 83 -11.72 9.07 0.53
C VAL A 83 -11.97 8.87 2.00
N PHE A 84 -12.81 7.92 2.32
CA PHE A 84 -12.97 7.37 3.65
C PHE A 84 -12.35 5.98 3.69
N ARG A 85 -11.53 5.70 4.72
CA ARG A 85 -10.94 4.39 4.97
C ARG A 85 -11.21 3.95 6.41
N THR A 86 -11.36 2.65 6.60
CA THR A 86 -11.54 2.05 7.91
C THR A 86 -10.98 0.63 7.94
N GLY A 87 -10.86 0.08 9.13
CA GLY A 87 -10.43 -1.27 9.41
C GLY A 87 -10.31 -1.50 10.91
N LEU A 88 -9.67 -2.59 11.27
CA LEU A 88 -9.35 -2.92 12.66
C LEU A 88 -7.84 -3.04 12.80
N ASN A 89 -7.31 -2.56 13.91
CA ASN A 89 -5.92 -2.79 14.30
C ASN A 89 -5.80 -2.99 15.80
N GLU A 90 -4.67 -3.49 16.23
CA GLU A 90 -4.36 -3.78 17.62
C GLU A 90 -2.94 -3.25 17.93
N ALA A 91 -2.73 -2.73 19.14
CA ALA A 91 -1.40 -2.40 19.61
C ALA A 91 -0.59 -3.68 19.89
N ASP A 92 0.74 -3.60 19.82
CA ASP A 92 1.65 -4.73 20.13
C ASP A 92 1.62 -5.15 21.63
N VAL A 93 0.74 -4.57 22.43
CA VAL A 93 0.52 -4.90 23.84
C VAL A 93 -0.64 -5.90 23.94
N ILE A 94 -0.31 -7.12 24.35
CA ILE A 94 -1.31 -8.19 24.52
C ILE A 94 -2.36 -7.78 25.55
N GLY A 95 -3.64 -7.91 25.19
CA GLY A 95 -4.77 -7.65 26.08
C GLY A 95 -5.43 -6.29 25.89
N LEU A 96 -4.88 -5.37 25.08
CA LEU A 96 -5.57 -4.13 24.75
C LEU A 96 -6.71 -4.30 23.75
N GLY A 97 -6.71 -5.40 22.99
CA GLY A 97 -7.77 -5.76 22.05
C GLY A 97 -7.69 -5.01 20.71
N GLN A 98 -8.59 -5.42 19.81
CA GLN A 98 -8.75 -4.83 18.50
C GLN A 98 -9.69 -3.62 18.56
N HIS A 99 -9.31 -2.55 17.86
CA HIS A 99 -10.07 -1.31 17.82
C HIS A 99 -10.25 -0.84 16.38
N PRO A 100 -11.37 -0.19 16.06
CA PRO A 100 -11.56 0.43 14.76
C PRO A 100 -10.64 1.64 14.59
N PHE A 101 -10.39 1.95 13.34
CA PHE A 101 -9.79 3.22 12.95
C PHE A 101 -10.54 3.82 11.76
N TYR A 102 -10.43 5.13 11.61
CA TYR A 102 -11.03 5.89 10.54
C TYR A 102 -10.00 6.85 9.95
N VAL A 103 -9.97 6.93 8.61
CA VAL A 103 -9.10 7.86 7.90
C VAL A 103 -9.92 8.61 6.86
N PHE A 104 -9.85 9.92 6.92
CA PHE A 104 -10.38 10.79 5.88
C PHE A 104 -9.22 11.37 5.08
N SER A 105 -9.26 11.24 3.76
CA SER A 105 -8.22 11.73 2.87
C SER A 105 -8.83 12.64 1.82
N PHE A 106 -8.16 13.77 1.59
CA PHE A 106 -8.48 14.68 0.49
C PHE A 106 -7.20 14.88 -0.31
N TYR A 107 -7.27 14.64 -1.61
CA TYR A 107 -6.11 14.79 -2.46
C TYR A 107 -6.46 15.21 -3.88
N ALA A 108 -5.55 15.96 -4.48
CA ALA A 108 -5.54 16.21 -5.91
C ALA A 108 -4.74 15.12 -6.61
N ASP A 109 -5.23 14.67 -7.76
CA ASP A 109 -4.49 13.79 -8.65
C ASP A 109 -4.38 14.38 -10.05
N LYS A 110 -3.31 14.03 -10.73
CA LYS A 110 -3.09 14.33 -12.14
C LYS A 110 -2.61 13.09 -12.86
N ARG A 111 -3.40 12.67 -13.83
CA ARG A 111 -3.00 11.61 -14.73
C ARG A 111 -2.03 12.17 -15.76
N VAL A 112 -0.78 11.69 -15.72
CA VAL A 112 0.32 12.19 -16.58
C VAL A 112 0.49 11.36 -17.85
N ASN A 113 -0.01 10.12 -17.86
CA ASN A 113 -0.13 9.25 -19.03
C ASN A 113 -1.16 8.14 -18.78
N TYR A 114 -1.36 7.24 -19.74
CA TYR A 114 -2.34 6.15 -19.66
C TYR A 114 -2.19 5.24 -18.42
N LYS A 115 -0.98 5.11 -17.90
CA LYS A 115 -0.67 4.18 -16.81
C LYS A 115 -0.30 4.87 -15.50
N SER A 116 -0.05 6.18 -15.51
CA SER A 116 0.58 6.88 -14.40
C SER A 116 -0.25 8.07 -13.94
N THR A 117 -0.57 8.11 -12.65
CA THR A 117 -1.28 9.21 -11.99
C THR A 117 -0.50 9.61 -10.75
N VAL A 118 -0.18 10.88 -10.62
CA VAL A 118 0.50 11.46 -9.45
C VAL A 118 -0.54 12.03 -8.51
N GLN A 119 -0.32 11.91 -7.20
CA GLN A 119 -1.23 12.36 -6.14
C GLN A 119 -0.51 13.24 -5.13
N LEU A 120 -1.20 14.23 -4.61
CA LEU A 120 -0.77 15.04 -3.48
C LEU A 120 -1.98 15.32 -2.59
N GLY A 121 -1.86 15.05 -1.29
CA GLY A 121 -3.01 15.21 -0.41
C GLY A 121 -2.69 15.20 1.07
N VAL A 122 -3.78 15.23 1.85
CA VAL A 122 -3.79 15.23 3.30
C VAL A 122 -4.64 14.08 3.83
N ASP A 123 -4.14 13.43 4.87
CA ASP A 123 -4.81 12.37 5.63
C ASP A 123 -5.10 12.85 7.05
N PHE A 124 -6.32 12.57 7.54
CA PHE A 124 -6.75 12.75 8.91
C PHE A 124 -7.02 11.38 9.52
N PHE A 125 -6.23 11.01 10.53
CA PHE A 125 -6.27 9.70 11.16
C PHE A 125 -6.92 9.76 12.54
N PHE A 126 -7.86 8.84 12.78
CA PHE A 126 -8.55 8.61 14.04
C PHE A 126 -8.42 7.11 14.36
N SER A 127 -7.44 6.75 15.18
CA SER A 127 -7.09 5.35 15.46
C SER A 127 -7.35 5.04 16.92
N ASP A 128 -8.49 4.42 17.23
CA ASP A 128 -8.95 4.26 18.60
C ASP A 128 -7.99 3.44 19.47
N PHE A 129 -7.25 2.48 18.90
CA PHE A 129 -6.26 1.70 19.66
C PHE A 129 -5.20 2.59 20.34
N LEU A 130 -4.90 3.77 19.78
CA LEU A 130 -3.94 4.71 20.40
C LEU A 130 -4.47 5.28 21.71
N ILE A 131 -5.80 5.46 21.85
CA ILE A 131 -6.42 5.93 23.10
C ILE A 131 -6.10 4.92 24.22
N TYR A 132 -6.28 3.63 23.92
CA TYR A 132 -6.04 2.55 24.89
C TYR A 132 -4.55 2.37 25.17
N LEU A 133 -3.71 2.50 24.14
CA LEU A 133 -2.26 2.42 24.29
C LEU A 133 -1.70 3.58 25.13
N ILE A 134 -2.17 4.81 24.92
CA ILE A 134 -1.78 5.99 25.70
C ILE A 134 -2.16 5.79 27.17
N ARG A 135 -3.40 5.41 27.45
CA ARG A 135 -3.88 5.13 28.82
C ARG A 135 -3.09 4.01 29.50
N TYR A 136 -2.78 2.96 28.76
CA TYR A 136 -1.97 1.86 29.29
C TYR A 136 -0.57 2.34 29.66
N ARG A 137 0.10 3.10 28.78
CA ARG A 137 1.43 3.63 29.06
C ARG A 137 1.44 4.64 30.20
N GLU A 138 0.46 5.52 30.27
CA GLU A 138 0.28 6.47 31.37
C GLU A 138 0.19 5.74 32.72
N SER A 139 -0.55 4.65 32.79
CA SER A 139 -0.76 3.89 34.03
C SER A 139 0.41 2.98 34.38
N ALA A 140 0.99 2.29 33.37
CA ALA A 140 2.01 1.28 33.59
C ALA A 140 3.44 1.86 33.67
N PHE A 141 3.66 3.04 33.07
CA PHE A 141 4.98 3.67 32.97
C PHE A 141 4.91 5.20 33.29
N PRO A 142 4.56 5.58 34.52
CA PRO A 142 4.38 7.00 34.87
C PRO A 142 5.64 7.85 34.74
N GLY A 143 6.82 7.21 34.56
CA GLY A 143 8.10 7.89 34.31
C GLY A 143 8.38 8.24 32.85
N ASP A 144 7.58 7.76 31.89
CA ASP A 144 7.81 7.99 30.46
C ASP A 144 7.40 9.40 29.99
N GLY A 145 6.88 10.26 30.89
CA GLY A 145 6.52 11.63 30.57
C GLY A 145 5.33 11.79 29.63
N ILE A 146 4.47 10.77 29.54
CA ILE A 146 3.24 10.85 28.75
C ILE A 146 2.24 11.69 29.52
N GLU A 147 1.85 12.83 28.95
CA GLU A 147 0.86 13.72 29.57
C GLU A 147 -0.54 13.09 29.55
N PRO A 148 -1.31 13.18 30.65
CA PRO A 148 -2.70 12.72 30.70
C PRO A 148 -3.55 13.40 29.63
N GLY A 149 -4.28 12.58 28.85
CA GLY A 149 -5.17 13.09 27.81
C GLY A 149 -4.48 13.55 26.54
N LEU A 150 -3.25 13.10 26.29
CA LEU A 150 -2.52 13.36 25.04
C LEU A 150 -3.37 13.00 23.82
N ASP A 151 -3.39 13.89 22.81
CA ASP A 151 -4.20 13.69 21.62
C ASP A 151 -3.64 12.56 20.75
N TYR A 152 -4.50 11.60 20.43
CA TYR A 152 -4.19 10.42 19.62
C TYR A 152 -4.34 10.65 18.10
N ARG A 153 -4.96 11.77 17.71
CA ARG A 153 -5.22 12.11 16.31
C ARG A 153 -3.93 12.48 15.59
N ARG A 154 -3.88 12.15 14.31
CA ARG A 154 -2.73 12.46 13.48
C ARG A 154 -3.19 13.11 12.17
N ILE A 155 -2.41 14.06 11.65
CA ILE A 155 -2.62 14.67 10.34
C ILE A 155 -1.34 14.52 9.55
N GLY A 156 -1.44 13.97 8.33
CA GLY A 156 -0.31 13.74 7.46
C GLY A 156 -0.49 14.36 6.08
N LEU A 157 0.61 14.82 5.50
CA LEU A 157 0.68 15.13 4.08
C LEU A 157 1.31 13.96 3.36
N PHE A 158 0.82 13.64 2.17
CA PHE A 158 1.37 12.56 1.36
C PHE A 158 1.55 12.93 -0.11
N LEU A 159 2.55 12.31 -0.71
CA LEU A 159 2.74 12.21 -2.14
C LEU A 159 2.47 10.78 -2.56
N GLY A 160 1.81 10.59 -3.70
CA GLY A 160 1.45 9.26 -4.16
C GLY A 160 1.56 9.09 -5.66
N HIS A 161 1.54 7.83 -6.05
CA HIS A 161 1.52 7.42 -7.44
C HIS A 161 0.56 6.24 -7.62
N GLU A 162 -0.22 6.28 -8.71
CA GLU A 162 -1.03 5.15 -9.15
C GLU A 162 -0.47 4.61 -10.46
N PHE A 163 -0.25 3.32 -10.49
CA PHE A 163 0.03 2.60 -11.72
C PHE A 163 -1.25 1.90 -12.19
N ARG A 164 -1.83 2.40 -13.28
CA ARG A 164 -3.17 2.02 -13.73
C ARG A 164 -3.16 0.91 -14.77
N PHE A 165 -4.06 -0.04 -14.58
CA PHE A 165 -4.41 -1.11 -15.51
C PHE A 165 -5.91 -1.06 -15.80
N ARG A 166 -6.31 -0.35 -16.83
CA ARG A 166 -7.73 -0.12 -17.12
C ARG A 166 -8.42 0.54 -15.91
N LYS A 167 -9.40 -0.15 -15.30
CA LYS A 167 -10.16 0.31 -14.12
C LYS A 167 -9.52 -0.08 -12.77
N THR A 168 -8.37 -0.72 -12.77
CA THR A 168 -7.65 -1.08 -11.54
C THR A 168 -6.33 -0.34 -11.50
N ALA A 169 -5.90 0.06 -10.32
CA ALA A 169 -4.61 0.69 -10.11
C ALA A 169 -3.88 0.06 -8.92
N PHE A 170 -2.57 -0.05 -9.02
CA PHE A 170 -1.70 -0.21 -7.88
C PHE A 170 -1.38 1.18 -7.34
N VAL A 171 -1.56 1.38 -6.04
CA VAL A 171 -1.36 2.65 -5.35
C VAL A 171 -0.14 2.55 -4.45
N ALA A 172 0.75 3.53 -4.54
CA ALA A 172 1.87 3.71 -3.62
C ALA A 172 1.86 5.16 -3.13
N GLN A 173 1.84 5.36 -1.82
CA GLN A 173 1.86 6.67 -1.20
C GLN A 173 2.93 6.71 -0.11
N LEU A 174 3.60 7.85 0.01
CA LEU A 174 4.55 8.17 1.06
C LEU A 174 4.08 9.44 1.75
N GLY A 175 3.87 9.38 3.04
CA GLY A 175 3.38 10.50 3.82
C GLY A 175 4.23 10.80 5.05
N ARG A 176 4.07 12.01 5.55
CA ARG A 176 4.70 12.49 6.78
C ARG A 176 3.64 13.11 7.68
N TYR A 177 3.64 12.76 8.96
CA TYR A 177 2.77 13.43 9.94
C TYR A 177 3.24 14.86 10.17
N MET A 178 2.32 15.79 9.99
CA MET A 178 2.48 17.21 10.32
C MET A 178 2.00 17.50 11.74
N TYR A 179 0.90 16.85 12.16
CA TYR A 179 0.38 16.81 13.51
C TYR A 179 0.49 15.40 14.06
N TRP A 180 1.23 15.20 15.15
CA TRP A 180 1.59 13.89 15.68
C TRP A 180 1.96 13.99 17.17
N PRO A 181 1.00 14.30 18.04
CA PRO A 181 1.28 14.53 19.47
C PRO A 181 1.78 13.29 20.18
N TYR A 182 1.15 12.14 19.94
CA TYR A 182 1.64 10.86 20.43
C TYR A 182 2.56 10.23 19.39
N GLU A 183 3.85 10.14 19.74
CA GLU A 183 4.90 9.62 18.86
C GLU A 183 4.85 8.08 18.71
N PHE A 184 3.80 7.63 18.01
CA PHE A 184 3.65 6.21 17.70
C PHE A 184 4.40 5.85 16.44
N GLU A 185 5.36 4.90 16.56
CA GLU A 185 6.20 4.39 15.48
C GLU A 185 7.07 5.48 14.83
N ASN A 186 6.95 5.67 13.52
CA ASN A 186 7.74 6.62 12.76
C ASN A 186 6.88 7.78 12.25
N ARG A 187 7.48 8.97 12.13
CA ARG A 187 6.82 10.15 11.58
C ARG A 187 6.49 10.02 10.09
N ILE A 188 7.16 9.10 9.39
CA ILE A 188 6.90 8.80 7.98
C ILE A 188 6.08 7.52 7.91
N TYR A 189 5.03 7.54 7.10
CA TYR A 189 4.22 6.38 6.79
C TYR A 189 4.19 6.13 5.28
N ASN A 190 4.02 4.88 4.91
CA ASN A 190 3.79 4.47 3.53
C ASN A 190 2.47 3.70 3.44
N ARG A 191 1.86 3.79 2.27
CA ARG A 191 0.62 3.07 1.94
C ARG A 191 0.79 2.41 0.59
N LEU A 192 0.53 1.10 0.53
CA LEU A 192 0.57 0.31 -0.70
C LEU A 192 -0.72 -0.46 -0.86
N GLY A 193 -1.24 -0.59 -2.07
CA GLY A 193 -2.44 -1.40 -2.27
C GLY A 193 -3.03 -1.33 -3.65
N LEU A 194 -4.28 -1.78 -3.73
CA LEU A 194 -5.06 -1.85 -4.96
C LEU A 194 -6.26 -0.92 -4.86
N LYS A 195 -6.56 -0.26 -5.96
CA LYS A 195 -7.71 0.62 -6.14
C LYS A 195 -8.48 0.17 -7.38
N ARG A 196 -9.80 0.13 -7.29
CA ARG A 196 -10.69 -0.21 -8.39
C ARG A 196 -11.68 0.91 -8.62
N TYR A 197 -11.75 1.40 -9.84
CA TYR A 197 -12.69 2.42 -10.28
C TYR A 197 -13.98 1.80 -10.80
N PHE A 198 -15.12 2.47 -10.55
CA PHE A 198 -16.45 2.07 -10.94
C PHE A 198 -17.18 3.17 -11.72
N GLY A 199 -18.18 2.77 -12.48
CA GLY A 199 -18.95 3.68 -13.29
C GLY A 199 -18.09 4.44 -14.31
N LYS A 200 -18.31 5.76 -14.39
CA LYS A 200 -17.50 6.69 -15.20
C LYS A 200 -16.23 7.16 -14.45
N GLU A 201 -15.68 6.33 -13.57
CA GLU A 201 -14.51 6.60 -12.74
C GLU A 201 -14.72 7.64 -11.63
N HIS A 202 -15.97 7.99 -11.31
CA HIS A 202 -16.26 8.89 -10.18
C HIS A 202 -16.16 8.18 -8.84
N PHE A 203 -16.47 6.89 -8.77
CA PHE A 203 -16.38 6.10 -7.55
C PHE A 203 -15.21 5.12 -7.62
N PHE A 204 -14.63 4.84 -6.49
CA PHE A 204 -13.63 3.79 -6.36
C PHE A 204 -13.65 3.15 -4.97
N ALA A 205 -13.21 1.89 -4.93
CA ALA A 205 -12.86 1.19 -3.71
C ALA A 205 -11.37 0.89 -3.69
N ALA A 206 -10.80 0.80 -2.51
CA ALA A 206 -9.39 0.49 -2.33
C ALA A 206 -9.19 -0.47 -1.16
N ILE A 207 -8.19 -1.32 -1.28
CA ILE A 207 -7.62 -2.10 -0.17
C ILE A 207 -6.16 -1.72 -0.10
N THR A 208 -5.74 -1.16 1.01
CA THR A 208 -4.38 -0.67 1.20
C THR A 208 -3.79 -1.18 2.51
N LEU A 209 -2.49 -1.37 2.53
CA LEU A 209 -1.70 -1.61 3.73
C LEU A 209 -0.99 -0.30 4.08
N LYS A 210 -1.30 0.26 5.25
CA LYS A 210 -0.56 1.36 5.84
C LYS A 210 0.54 0.79 6.73
N ALA A 211 1.74 1.31 6.59
CA ALA A 211 2.91 0.86 7.32
C ALA A 211 3.84 2.04 7.66
N HIS A 212 4.71 1.82 8.64
CA HIS A 212 5.86 2.66 8.96
C HIS A 212 7.10 1.92 8.49
N TRP A 213 7.54 2.21 7.25
CA TRP A 213 8.54 1.41 6.51
C TRP A 213 8.07 -0.04 6.35
N ALA A 214 8.77 -0.98 6.98
CA ALA A 214 8.43 -2.41 6.92
C ALA A 214 7.48 -2.87 8.05
N LYS A 215 7.16 -2.02 9.03
CA LYS A 215 6.24 -2.35 10.12
C LYS A 215 4.81 -1.96 9.73
N ALA A 216 3.98 -2.96 9.49
CA ALA A 216 2.57 -2.77 9.18
C ALA A 216 1.84 -2.15 10.38
N GLU A 217 1.02 -1.13 10.12
CA GLU A 217 0.09 -0.59 11.12
C GLU A 217 -1.31 -1.16 10.92
N ALA A 218 -1.84 -1.13 9.70
CA ALA A 218 -3.21 -1.58 9.43
C ALA A 218 -3.48 -1.91 7.97
N VAL A 219 -4.39 -2.84 7.73
CA VAL A 219 -5.08 -3.00 6.45
C VAL A 219 -6.28 -2.06 6.44
N GLU A 220 -6.35 -1.23 5.41
CA GLU A 220 -7.40 -0.22 5.23
C GLU A 220 -8.33 -0.61 4.09
N PHE A 221 -9.63 -0.59 4.35
CA PHE A 221 -10.69 -0.71 3.33
C PHE A 221 -11.24 0.68 3.06
N GLY A 222 -11.13 1.13 1.83
CA GLY A 222 -11.47 2.49 1.44
C GLY A 222 -12.55 2.56 0.37
N ILE A 223 -13.38 3.58 0.46
CA ILE A 223 -14.26 4.03 -0.59
C ILE A 223 -13.97 5.51 -0.88
N GLY A 224 -14.05 5.91 -2.12
CA GLY A 224 -13.77 7.28 -2.49
C GLY A 224 -14.59 7.78 -3.66
N TYR A 225 -14.68 9.09 -3.73
CA TYR A 225 -15.33 9.83 -4.78
C TYR A 225 -14.34 10.78 -5.45
N ARG A 226 -14.36 10.79 -6.77
CA ARG A 226 -13.57 11.66 -7.64
C ARG A 226 -14.48 12.74 -8.22
N LEU A 227 -14.15 14.00 -7.92
CA LEU A 227 -14.87 15.20 -8.36
C LEU A 227 -14.45 15.63 -9.76
#